data_db345896c7a5945378491a9314db92f0
#
_entry.id   db345896c7a5945378491a9314db92f0
#
_cell.length_a   1.000
_cell.length_b   1.000
_cell.length_c   1.000
_cell.angle_alpha   90.00
_cell.angle_beta   90.00
_cell.angle_gamma   90.00
#
_symmetry.space_group_name_H-M   'P 1'
#
loop_
_entity.id
_entity.type
_entity.pdbx_description
1 polymer ?
#
loop_
_entity_poly.entity_id
_entity_poly.type
_entity_poly.pdbx_seq_one_letter_code
_entity_poly.pdbx_strand_id
1 'polypeptide(L)'
;MGGGHPGGGGGFRGVDARAQRELNAQAPPVAHLGRRIVALFRPYRTRIILTGILVVLGAAVAVIPPLLVQAIFDDALFPTEGGGVKLDLLIRLVLIMIGLFFLSAALGVFQTWLTSTVGNRVTGDLRIKLFDHLQSMDLGFFTRTKTGVIQSRLQNDVGAVAGVLTNTVTSVLGNTVTVIASLVAMIIIDWRLTLIAVVLMPILVFVQRRVGQVRARMAGQTQESLSELSAIAQETLSMSGIMLSKSFNRQRGESQRYQAENGNQVMLQVKRAMSGQGFFAVVQVIMASVPAIIYLVAGYLVAGGNGVAITAGTIVAFTTVQARLLQPLMGLMRVALDLQTSSAVFARIFEYLDLTPAISDAPDAISVAQAPGPVGQVEFRDVEFRYPDAAADARPTLRGITFTAEPGQHVAFVGPSGAGKTTVLYLTPRLYEATGGSVRFSGEDVRNLTHESIIDHVGIVSQETYLFHASIAENLRYAKPEASDADVIAAAK
;
A
#
# COMPACT_ATOMS: atom_id res chain seq x y z
N MET A 1 -47.35 -18.47 -17.82
CA MET A 1 -46.84 -17.18 -18.27
C MET A 1 -46.53 -16.41 -17.01
N GLY A 2 -45.29 -16.46 -16.56
CA GLY A 2 -44.85 -15.80 -15.34
C GLY A 2 -43.42 -15.29 -15.57
N GLY A 3 -43.31 -13.97 -15.72
CA GLY A 3 -42.07 -13.30 -15.92
C GLY A 3 -41.25 -13.27 -14.60
N GLY A 4 -40.10 -13.91 -14.61
CA GLY A 4 -39.15 -13.86 -13.50
C GLY A 4 -38.34 -12.58 -13.54
N HIS A 5 -38.38 -11.84 -12.44
CA HIS A 5 -37.45 -10.74 -12.19
C HIS A 5 -36.03 -11.28 -11.96
N PRO A 6 -34.99 -10.74 -12.57
CA PRO A 6 -33.63 -11.01 -12.15
C PRO A 6 -33.30 -10.11 -10.96
N GLY A 7 -33.44 -10.65 -9.74
CA GLY A 7 -32.93 -10.04 -8.54
C GLY A 7 -31.41 -9.98 -8.58
N GLY A 8 -30.87 -8.78 -8.71
CA GLY A 8 -29.42 -8.53 -8.67
C GLY A 8 -28.86 -8.69 -7.26
N GLY A 9 -28.49 -9.92 -6.89
CA GLY A 9 -27.66 -10.18 -5.72
C GLY A 9 -26.21 -9.81 -6.03
N GLY A 10 -25.78 -8.61 -5.62
CA GLY A 10 -24.38 -8.19 -5.67
C GLY A 10 -23.55 -8.97 -4.66
N GLY A 11 -23.20 -10.24 -5.00
CA GLY A 11 -22.22 -11.01 -4.26
C GLY A 11 -20.85 -10.34 -4.37
N PHE A 12 -20.19 -10.17 -3.23
CA PHE A 12 -18.78 -9.78 -3.13
C PHE A 12 -17.94 -10.76 -3.98
N ARG A 13 -17.67 -10.42 -5.24
CA ARG A 13 -16.64 -11.11 -6.03
C ARG A 13 -15.31 -10.69 -5.41
N GLY A 14 -14.66 -11.61 -4.68
CA GLY A 14 -13.28 -11.44 -4.27
C GLY A 14 -12.49 -11.02 -5.51
N VAL A 15 -11.68 -9.95 -5.33
CA VAL A 15 -10.83 -9.45 -6.42
C VAL A 15 -9.94 -10.60 -6.84
N ASP A 16 -10.12 -11.10 -8.07
CA ASP A 16 -9.28 -12.15 -8.63
C ASP A 16 -7.84 -11.65 -8.64
N ALA A 17 -6.99 -12.25 -7.81
CA ALA A 17 -5.60 -11.85 -7.65
C ALA A 17 -4.81 -11.97 -8.97
N ARG A 18 -5.31 -12.76 -9.92
CA ARG A 18 -4.74 -12.92 -11.26
C ARG A 18 -5.18 -11.77 -12.15
N ALA A 19 -6.47 -11.45 -12.19
CA ALA A 19 -7.00 -10.29 -12.89
C ALA A 19 -6.40 -8.99 -12.33
N GLN A 20 -6.19 -8.91 -11.01
CA GLN A 20 -5.54 -7.75 -10.39
C GLN A 20 -4.05 -7.64 -10.77
N ARG A 21 -3.32 -8.77 -10.94
CA ARG A 21 -1.93 -8.73 -11.42
C ARG A 21 -1.84 -8.38 -12.90
N GLU A 22 -2.77 -8.88 -13.71
CA GLU A 22 -2.85 -8.53 -15.12
C GLU A 22 -3.20 -7.07 -15.32
N LEU A 23 -4.14 -6.53 -14.53
CA LEU A 23 -4.44 -5.10 -14.47
C LEU A 23 -3.23 -4.28 -13.99
N ASN A 24 -2.49 -4.78 -13.01
CA ASN A 24 -1.27 -4.10 -12.53
C ASN A 24 -0.13 -4.16 -13.56
N ALA A 25 -0.06 -5.20 -14.37
CA ALA A 25 0.91 -5.34 -15.45
C ALA A 25 0.57 -4.48 -16.67
N GLN A 26 -0.72 -4.15 -16.85
CA GLN A 26 -1.24 -3.28 -17.91
C GLN A 26 -1.36 -1.80 -17.49
N ALA A 27 -1.16 -1.49 -16.18
CA ALA A 27 -1.17 -0.11 -15.72
C ALA A 27 -0.10 0.68 -16.50
N PRO A 28 -0.45 1.81 -17.13
CA PRO A 28 0.53 2.61 -17.84
C PRO A 28 1.63 3.04 -16.87
N PRO A 29 2.90 3.01 -17.30
CA PRO A 29 3.99 3.41 -16.43
C PRO A 29 3.77 4.87 -16.02
N VAL A 30 3.54 5.09 -14.72
CA VAL A 30 3.40 6.44 -14.18
C VAL A 30 4.71 7.19 -14.42
N ALA A 31 4.66 8.22 -15.25
CA ALA A 31 5.84 9.01 -15.58
C ALA A 31 6.46 9.59 -14.31
N HIS A 32 7.78 9.43 -14.18
CA HIS A 32 8.56 9.96 -13.05
C HIS A 32 8.09 9.50 -11.64
N LEU A 33 7.58 8.26 -11.51
CA LEU A 33 7.07 7.70 -10.26
C LEU A 33 8.01 7.96 -9.06
N GLY A 34 9.32 7.70 -9.21
CA GLY A 34 10.29 7.94 -8.16
C GLY A 34 10.35 9.41 -7.68
N ARG A 35 10.29 10.37 -8.61
CA ARG A 35 10.28 11.80 -8.29
C ARG A 35 9.00 12.20 -7.55
N ARG A 36 7.87 11.63 -7.94
CA ARG A 36 6.57 11.86 -7.30
C ARG A 36 6.54 11.29 -5.88
N ILE A 37 7.08 10.07 -5.72
CA ILE A 37 7.24 9.48 -4.39
C ILE A 37 8.09 10.39 -3.50
N VAL A 38 9.27 10.81 -3.96
CA VAL A 38 10.15 11.72 -3.20
C VAL A 38 9.44 13.04 -2.85
N ALA A 39 8.60 13.56 -3.73
CA ALA A 39 7.84 14.80 -3.48
C ALA A 39 6.88 14.69 -2.30
N LEU A 40 6.28 13.49 -2.05
CA LEU A 40 5.42 13.26 -0.88
C LEU A 40 6.17 13.42 0.46
N PHE A 41 7.49 13.25 0.44
CA PHE A 41 8.34 13.34 1.62
C PHE A 41 8.95 14.71 1.85
N ARG A 42 8.86 15.58 0.86
CA ARG A 42 9.45 16.93 0.92
C ARG A 42 9.02 17.74 2.15
N PRO A 43 7.76 17.70 2.60
CA PRO A 43 7.35 18.40 3.83
C PRO A 43 8.05 17.86 5.09
N TYR A 44 8.50 16.61 5.08
CA TYR A 44 9.10 15.93 6.22
C TYR A 44 10.62 15.81 6.16
N ARG A 45 11.29 16.55 5.24
CA ARG A 45 12.73 16.46 4.95
C ARG A 45 13.61 16.54 6.20
N THR A 46 13.31 17.45 7.12
CA THR A 46 14.08 17.62 8.36
C THR A 46 14.06 16.38 9.24
N ARG A 47 12.89 15.74 9.38
CA ARG A 47 12.75 14.49 10.15
C ARG A 47 13.43 13.32 9.47
N ILE A 48 13.41 13.26 8.15
CA ILE A 48 14.09 12.23 7.37
C ILE A 48 15.60 12.36 7.47
N ILE A 49 16.13 13.58 7.40
CA ILE A 49 17.55 13.86 7.60
C ILE A 49 17.97 13.46 9.03
N LEU A 50 17.18 13.83 10.03
CA LEU A 50 17.43 13.44 11.42
C LEU A 50 17.41 11.91 11.59
N THR A 51 16.48 11.20 10.95
CA THR A 51 16.46 9.74 10.92
C THR A 51 17.74 9.18 10.29
N GLY A 52 18.20 9.74 9.18
CA GLY A 52 19.47 9.35 8.55
C GLY A 52 20.67 9.52 9.48
N ILE A 53 20.74 10.65 10.18
CA ILE A 53 21.80 10.91 11.18
C ILE A 53 21.74 9.88 12.31
N LEU A 54 20.54 9.59 12.83
CA LEU A 54 20.36 8.59 13.89
C LEU A 54 20.74 7.18 13.44
N VAL A 55 20.47 6.82 12.17
CA VAL A 55 20.90 5.55 11.59
C VAL A 55 22.42 5.45 11.57
N VAL A 56 23.10 6.50 11.11
CA VAL A 56 24.58 6.55 11.06
C VAL A 56 25.17 6.47 12.46
N LEU A 57 24.64 7.28 13.40
CA LEU A 57 25.09 7.25 14.79
C LEU A 57 24.85 5.90 15.46
N GLY A 58 23.67 5.31 15.24
CA GLY A 58 23.34 3.98 15.74
C GLY A 58 24.26 2.88 15.22
N ALA A 59 24.59 2.93 13.94
CA ALA A 59 25.54 2.00 13.34
C ALA A 59 26.98 2.20 13.88
N ALA A 60 27.42 3.44 14.07
CA ALA A 60 28.73 3.75 14.66
C ALA A 60 28.81 3.23 16.11
N VAL A 61 27.78 3.51 16.92
CA VAL A 61 27.68 3.00 18.29
C VAL A 61 27.68 1.48 18.34
N ALA A 62 26.99 0.82 17.41
CA ALA A 62 26.89 -0.65 17.34
C ALA A 62 28.22 -1.36 17.02
N VAL A 63 29.19 -0.67 16.41
CA VAL A 63 30.51 -1.22 16.06
C VAL A 63 31.50 -1.14 17.24
N ILE A 64 31.30 -0.23 18.18
CA ILE A 64 32.23 -0.04 19.32
C ILE A 64 32.26 -1.26 20.27
N PRO A 65 31.16 -1.90 20.68
CA PRO A 65 31.22 -3.04 21.61
C PRO A 65 32.13 -4.20 21.16
N PRO A 66 32.15 -4.65 19.91
CA PRO A 66 33.13 -5.65 19.46
C PRO A 66 34.61 -5.22 19.64
N LEU A 67 34.92 -3.93 19.42
CA LEU A 67 36.29 -3.41 19.65
C LEU A 67 36.61 -3.38 21.15
N LEU A 68 35.67 -3.06 22.01
CA LEU A 68 35.83 -3.15 23.46
C LEU A 68 36.03 -4.61 23.92
N VAL A 69 35.37 -5.58 23.25
CA VAL A 69 35.59 -6.99 23.53
C VAL A 69 37.05 -7.37 23.27
N GLN A 70 37.65 -6.86 22.18
CA GLN A 70 39.09 -7.05 21.94
C GLN A 70 39.91 -6.55 23.10
N ALA A 71 39.71 -5.30 23.54
CA ALA A 71 40.44 -4.70 24.66
C ALA A 71 40.19 -5.44 25.99
N ILE A 72 38.99 -5.97 26.22
CA ILE A 72 38.65 -6.78 27.38
C ILE A 72 39.52 -8.05 27.40
N PHE A 73 39.67 -8.75 26.27
CA PHE A 73 40.46 -9.97 26.21
C PHE A 73 41.95 -9.69 26.27
N ASP A 74 42.45 -8.71 25.50
CA ASP A 74 43.87 -8.50 25.30
C ASP A 74 44.53 -7.67 26.40
N ASP A 75 43.80 -6.68 26.98
CA ASP A 75 44.40 -5.76 27.94
C ASP A 75 43.96 -6.03 29.39
N ALA A 76 42.71 -6.56 29.60
CA ALA A 76 42.17 -6.74 30.94
C ALA A 76 42.25 -8.20 31.43
N LEU A 77 41.86 -9.20 30.60
CA LEU A 77 41.81 -10.61 31.03
C LEU A 77 43.16 -11.33 30.80
N PHE A 78 43.80 -11.13 29.66
CA PHE A 78 45.02 -11.82 29.26
C PHE A 78 46.12 -10.81 28.81
N PRO A 79 46.59 -9.92 29.72
CA PRO A 79 47.56 -8.91 29.34
C PRO A 79 48.86 -9.56 28.88
N THR A 80 49.38 -9.15 27.70
CA THR A 80 50.57 -9.67 27.04
C THR A 80 51.85 -9.44 27.87
N GLU A 81 51.88 -8.53 28.80
CA GLU A 81 53.02 -8.16 29.61
C GLU A 81 53.18 -8.97 30.92
N GLY A 82 52.45 -10.04 31.12
CA GLY A 82 52.53 -10.89 32.29
C GLY A 82 52.12 -10.19 33.60
N GLY A 83 50.88 -10.23 33.88
CA GLY A 83 50.30 -9.75 35.12
C GLY A 83 48.89 -10.36 35.23
N GLY A 84 48.40 -10.63 36.44
CA GLY A 84 47.07 -11.16 36.61
C GLY A 84 45.96 -10.22 36.04
N VAL A 85 44.71 -10.67 36.03
CA VAL A 85 43.56 -9.94 35.55
C VAL A 85 43.50 -8.51 36.10
N LYS A 86 43.43 -7.51 35.24
CA LYS A 86 43.27 -6.10 35.63
C LYS A 86 41.83 -5.77 35.89
N LEU A 87 41.34 -6.07 37.09
CA LEU A 87 39.92 -5.98 37.45
C LEU A 87 39.32 -4.56 37.25
N ASP A 88 40.07 -3.51 37.59
CA ASP A 88 39.61 -2.12 37.44
C ASP A 88 39.40 -1.75 35.97
N LEU A 89 40.27 -2.18 35.07
CA LEU A 89 40.12 -1.95 33.64
C LEU A 89 38.94 -2.76 33.09
N LEU A 90 38.79 -4.02 33.51
CA LEU A 90 37.69 -4.89 33.12
C LEU A 90 36.34 -4.26 33.50
N ILE A 91 36.20 -3.82 34.76
CA ILE A 91 34.96 -3.20 35.24
C ILE A 91 34.64 -1.94 34.41
N ARG A 92 35.61 -1.08 34.16
CA ARG A 92 35.41 0.13 33.34
C ARG A 92 34.94 -0.20 31.91
N LEU A 93 35.61 -1.14 31.24
CA LEU A 93 35.25 -1.53 29.87
C LEU A 93 33.86 -2.16 29.79
N VAL A 94 33.49 -2.99 30.78
CA VAL A 94 32.16 -3.60 30.86
C VAL A 94 31.08 -2.55 31.11
N LEU A 95 31.31 -1.59 32.03
CA LEU A 95 30.35 -0.51 32.29
C LEU A 95 30.16 0.38 31.06
N ILE A 96 31.26 0.71 30.34
CA ILE A 96 31.16 1.45 29.06
C ILE A 96 30.34 0.64 28.03
N MET A 97 30.60 -0.65 27.91
CA MET A 97 29.88 -1.54 26.98
C MET A 97 28.38 -1.60 27.30
N ILE A 98 28.01 -1.71 28.58
CA ILE A 98 26.62 -1.68 29.04
C ILE A 98 26.00 -0.32 28.71
N GLY A 99 26.70 0.79 28.98
CA GLY A 99 26.26 2.14 28.62
C GLY A 99 26.00 2.31 27.12
N LEU A 100 26.87 1.75 26.27
CA LEU A 100 26.70 1.75 24.81
C LEU A 100 25.48 0.92 24.38
N PHE A 101 25.16 -0.17 25.05
CA PHE A 101 23.93 -0.93 24.76
C PHE A 101 22.68 -0.14 25.11
N PHE A 102 22.66 0.57 26.27
CA PHE A 102 21.55 1.47 26.60
C PHE A 102 21.43 2.62 25.61
N LEU A 103 22.55 3.23 25.22
CA LEU A 103 22.56 4.28 24.21
C LEU A 103 22.03 3.78 22.86
N SER A 104 22.50 2.60 22.42
CA SER A 104 22.02 1.98 21.16
C SER A 104 20.53 1.70 21.20
N ALA A 105 20.02 1.18 22.31
CA ALA A 105 18.59 0.94 22.50
C ALA A 105 17.79 2.24 22.47
N ALA A 106 18.24 3.30 23.15
CA ALA A 106 17.60 4.60 23.16
C ALA A 106 17.56 5.22 21.74
N LEU A 107 18.70 5.18 21.02
CA LEU A 107 18.77 5.64 19.62
C LEU A 107 17.80 4.85 18.72
N GLY A 108 17.72 3.52 18.89
CA GLY A 108 16.80 2.66 18.13
C GLY A 108 15.32 2.99 18.39
N VAL A 109 14.95 3.21 19.64
CA VAL A 109 13.58 3.63 20.00
C VAL A 109 13.25 4.99 19.39
N PHE A 110 14.14 5.97 19.52
CA PHE A 110 13.93 7.31 18.98
C PHE A 110 13.88 7.31 17.46
N GLN A 111 14.74 6.54 16.79
CA GLN A 111 14.73 6.33 15.35
C GLN A 111 13.39 5.74 14.90
N THR A 112 12.91 4.68 15.57
CA THR A 112 11.63 4.02 15.26
C THR A 112 10.45 4.96 15.45
N TRP A 113 10.44 5.73 16.53
CA TRP A 113 9.41 6.75 16.77
C TRP A 113 9.37 7.81 15.67
N LEU A 114 10.53 8.32 15.28
CA LEU A 114 10.63 9.34 14.24
C LEU A 114 10.19 8.81 12.87
N THR A 115 10.66 7.62 12.51
CA THR A 115 10.32 6.97 11.23
C THR A 115 8.83 6.64 11.15
N SER A 116 8.26 6.07 12.23
CA SER A 116 6.84 5.75 12.30
C SER A 116 5.98 7.02 12.24
N THR A 117 6.42 8.10 12.88
CA THR A 117 5.72 9.39 12.83
C THR A 117 5.68 9.94 11.41
N VAL A 118 6.81 9.92 10.69
CA VAL A 118 6.86 10.36 9.28
C VAL A 118 5.99 9.48 8.40
N GLY A 119 6.14 8.16 8.50
CA GLY A 119 5.38 7.21 7.69
C GLY A 119 3.87 7.35 7.85
N ASN A 120 3.39 7.44 9.10
CA ASN A 120 1.96 7.58 9.36
C ASN A 120 1.41 8.97 8.96
N ARG A 121 2.19 10.04 9.10
CA ARG A 121 1.75 11.37 8.65
C ARG A 121 1.64 11.45 7.14
N VAL A 122 2.63 10.96 6.39
CA VAL A 122 2.57 10.90 4.92
C VAL A 122 1.37 10.06 4.46
N THR A 123 1.09 8.94 5.15
CA THR A 123 -0.10 8.11 4.88
C THR A 123 -1.39 8.89 5.15
N GLY A 124 -1.45 9.64 6.26
CA GLY A 124 -2.59 10.49 6.58
C GLY A 124 -2.83 11.57 5.53
N ASP A 125 -1.80 12.32 5.17
CA ASP A 125 -1.88 13.36 4.14
C ASP A 125 -2.31 12.80 2.79
N LEU A 126 -1.76 11.63 2.42
CA LEU A 126 -2.11 10.98 1.16
C LEU A 126 -3.55 10.48 1.16
N ARG A 127 -4.04 9.99 2.31
CA ARG A 127 -5.44 9.56 2.47
C ARG A 127 -6.41 10.72 2.32
N ILE A 128 -6.11 11.85 2.95
CA ILE A 128 -6.91 13.07 2.82
C ILE A 128 -6.90 13.53 1.36
N LYS A 129 -5.72 13.66 0.76
CA LYS A 129 -5.57 14.09 -0.63
C LYS A 129 -6.32 13.19 -1.62
N LEU A 130 -6.28 11.86 -1.42
CA LEU A 130 -7.01 10.93 -2.27
C LEU A 130 -8.52 11.03 -2.03
N PHE A 131 -8.94 11.18 -0.79
CA PHE A 131 -10.36 11.35 -0.46
C PHE A 131 -10.94 12.63 -1.07
N ASP A 132 -10.26 13.76 -0.89
CA ASP A 132 -10.69 15.05 -1.44
C ASP A 132 -10.74 14.99 -2.98
N HIS A 133 -9.76 14.34 -3.60
CA HIS A 133 -9.74 14.15 -5.03
C HIS A 133 -10.89 13.25 -5.52
N LEU A 134 -11.20 12.16 -4.80
CA LEU A 134 -12.35 11.32 -5.11
C LEU A 134 -13.68 12.06 -4.95
N GLN A 135 -13.81 12.94 -3.96
CA GLN A 135 -14.99 13.78 -3.79
C GLN A 135 -15.20 14.77 -4.94
N SER A 136 -14.14 15.16 -5.64
CA SER A 136 -14.24 16.03 -6.81
C SER A 136 -14.62 15.29 -8.10
N MET A 137 -14.72 13.94 -8.09
CA MET A 137 -15.10 13.16 -9.27
C MET A 137 -16.60 13.27 -9.58
N ASP A 138 -16.94 13.20 -10.85
CA ASP A 138 -18.30 13.17 -11.35
C ASP A 138 -19.05 11.87 -10.98
N LEU A 139 -20.39 11.91 -11.00
CA LEU A 139 -21.24 10.77 -10.70
C LEU A 139 -20.97 9.57 -11.63
N GLY A 140 -20.60 9.84 -12.89
CA GLY A 140 -20.21 8.83 -13.88
C GLY A 140 -19.00 8.00 -13.48
N PHE A 141 -18.06 8.56 -12.72
CA PHE A 141 -16.94 7.80 -12.16
C PHE A 141 -17.43 6.75 -11.15
N PHE A 142 -18.33 7.12 -10.24
CA PHE A 142 -18.85 6.21 -9.19
C PHE A 142 -19.77 5.12 -9.75
N THR A 143 -20.47 5.37 -10.86
CA THR A 143 -21.28 4.35 -11.52
C THR A 143 -20.43 3.31 -12.25
N ARG A 144 -19.30 3.71 -12.83
CA ARG A 144 -18.35 2.81 -13.53
C ARG A 144 -17.42 2.07 -12.57
N THR A 145 -17.07 2.69 -11.44
CA THR A 145 -16.07 2.16 -10.52
C THR A 145 -16.75 1.51 -9.32
N LYS A 146 -16.47 0.22 -9.08
CA LYS A 146 -17.04 -0.50 -7.93
C LYS A 146 -16.57 0.11 -6.62
N THR A 147 -17.49 0.42 -5.72
CA THR A 147 -17.22 1.00 -4.40
C THR A 147 -16.14 0.23 -3.62
N GLY A 148 -16.15 -1.11 -3.69
CA GLY A 148 -15.11 -1.93 -3.03
C GLY A 148 -13.69 -1.71 -3.56
N VAL A 149 -13.53 -1.32 -4.84
CA VAL A 149 -12.22 -0.96 -5.41
C VAL A 149 -11.75 0.37 -4.83
N ILE A 150 -12.64 1.36 -4.78
CA ILE A 150 -12.35 2.68 -4.18
C ILE A 150 -11.94 2.52 -2.72
N GLN A 151 -12.72 1.77 -1.93
CA GLN A 151 -12.40 1.48 -0.52
C GLN A 151 -11.06 0.77 -0.37
N SER A 152 -10.77 -0.23 -1.22
CA SER A 152 -9.48 -0.93 -1.20
C SER A 152 -8.31 0.01 -1.50
N ARG A 153 -8.45 0.96 -2.44
CA ARG A 153 -7.44 1.98 -2.71
C ARG A 153 -7.19 2.87 -1.50
N LEU A 154 -8.28 3.39 -0.91
CA LEU A 154 -8.20 4.34 0.21
C LEU A 154 -7.64 3.68 1.50
N GLN A 155 -8.00 2.44 1.77
CA GLN A 155 -7.63 1.75 3.01
C GLN A 155 -6.36 0.92 2.84
N ASN A 156 -6.30 0.00 1.88
CA ASN A 156 -5.22 -0.97 1.75
C ASN A 156 -4.00 -0.37 1.04
N ASP A 157 -4.18 0.25 -0.13
CA ASP A 157 -3.05 0.78 -0.88
C ASP A 157 -2.41 1.98 -0.17
N VAL A 158 -3.22 2.93 0.32
CA VAL A 158 -2.69 4.06 1.11
C VAL A 158 -2.10 3.58 2.43
N GLY A 159 -2.73 2.59 3.11
CA GLY A 159 -2.18 1.99 4.33
C GLY A 159 -0.82 1.32 4.12
N ALA A 160 -0.60 0.69 2.97
CA ALA A 160 0.68 0.07 2.63
C ALA A 160 1.84 1.07 2.50
N VAL A 161 1.56 2.34 2.17
CA VAL A 161 2.57 3.41 2.04
C VAL A 161 3.36 3.62 3.33
N ALA A 162 2.71 3.56 4.51
CA ALA A 162 3.41 3.66 5.78
C ALA A 162 4.48 2.57 5.93
N GLY A 163 4.13 1.32 5.58
CA GLY A 163 5.06 0.19 5.65
C GLY A 163 6.24 0.31 4.69
N VAL A 164 6.01 0.85 3.49
CA VAL A 164 7.09 1.08 2.53
C VAL A 164 8.15 2.00 3.10
N LEU A 165 7.73 3.07 3.72
CA LEU A 165 8.63 4.07 4.28
C LEU A 165 9.35 3.60 5.52
N THR A 166 8.57 3.12 6.49
CA THR A 166 9.13 2.69 7.77
C THR A 166 10.06 1.49 7.58
N ASN A 167 9.75 0.57 6.69
CA ASN A 167 10.52 -0.65 6.51
C ASN A 167 11.58 -0.52 5.40
N THR A 168 11.18 -0.07 4.18
CA THR A 168 12.11 -0.12 3.03
C THR A 168 13.20 0.94 3.15
N VAL A 169 12.85 2.21 3.35
CA VAL A 169 13.86 3.29 3.41
C VAL A 169 14.77 3.12 4.62
N THR A 170 14.20 2.83 5.80
CA THR A 170 15.00 2.62 7.02
C THR A 170 15.88 1.37 6.93
N SER A 171 15.37 0.28 6.35
CA SER A 171 16.15 -0.95 6.15
C SER A 171 17.26 -0.75 5.14
N VAL A 172 17.03 -0.04 4.04
CA VAL A 172 18.08 0.26 3.05
C VAL A 172 19.20 1.05 3.68
N LEU A 173 18.86 2.17 4.32
CA LEU A 173 19.87 3.02 4.97
C LEU A 173 20.55 2.29 6.13
N GLY A 174 19.78 1.70 7.05
CA GLY A 174 20.30 1.03 8.23
C GLY A 174 21.19 -0.15 7.88
N ASN A 175 20.73 -1.04 6.99
CA ASN A 175 21.50 -2.21 6.60
C ASN A 175 22.77 -1.82 5.81
N THR A 176 22.68 -0.83 4.90
CA THR A 176 23.83 -0.35 4.13
C THR A 176 24.90 0.23 5.06
N VAL A 177 24.49 1.13 5.96
CA VAL A 177 25.42 1.75 6.92
C VAL A 177 26.02 0.71 7.87
N THR A 178 25.22 -0.24 8.35
CA THR A 178 25.69 -1.31 9.23
C THR A 178 26.69 -2.24 8.52
N VAL A 179 26.42 -2.60 7.26
CA VAL A 179 27.37 -3.43 6.46
C VAL A 179 28.68 -2.69 6.25
N ILE A 180 28.62 -1.41 5.85
CA ILE A 180 29.84 -0.59 5.64
C ILE A 180 30.60 -0.44 6.95
N ALA A 181 29.94 -0.07 8.03
CA ALA A 181 30.57 0.12 9.35
C ALA A 181 31.19 -1.20 9.88
N SER A 182 30.50 -2.33 9.70
CA SER A 182 31.03 -3.64 10.09
C SER A 182 32.25 -4.06 9.24
N LEU A 183 32.21 -3.81 7.92
CA LEU A 183 33.36 -4.09 7.06
C LEU A 183 34.57 -3.23 7.42
N VAL A 184 34.35 -1.93 7.68
CA VAL A 184 35.41 -1.03 8.16
C VAL A 184 35.98 -1.52 9.48
N ALA A 185 35.13 -1.90 10.44
CA ALA A 185 35.60 -2.46 11.72
C ALA A 185 36.41 -3.76 11.54
N MET A 186 35.94 -4.67 10.67
CA MET A 186 36.66 -5.90 10.37
C MET A 186 38.06 -5.64 9.76
N ILE A 187 38.15 -4.66 8.84
CA ILE A 187 39.45 -4.24 8.24
C ILE A 187 40.37 -3.66 9.30
N ILE A 188 39.85 -2.85 10.24
CA ILE A 188 40.64 -2.28 11.33
C ILE A 188 41.12 -3.35 12.30
N ILE A 189 40.30 -4.37 12.59
CA ILE A 189 40.66 -5.48 13.47
C ILE A 189 41.76 -6.34 12.81
N ASP A 190 41.52 -6.89 11.62
CA ASP A 190 42.48 -7.60 10.81
C ASP A 190 42.01 -7.72 9.36
N TRP A 191 42.75 -7.11 8.42
CA TRP A 191 42.41 -7.10 7.00
C TRP A 191 42.51 -8.50 6.33
N ARG A 192 43.37 -9.39 6.85
CA ARG A 192 43.60 -10.73 6.31
C ARG A 192 42.41 -11.64 6.57
N LEU A 193 41.90 -11.61 7.81
CA LEU A 193 40.68 -12.31 8.19
C LEU A 193 39.46 -11.75 7.46
N THR A 194 39.45 -10.43 7.21
CA THR A 194 38.38 -9.76 6.46
C THR A 194 38.33 -10.27 5.01
N LEU A 195 39.48 -10.46 4.37
CA LEU A 195 39.55 -10.97 2.99
C LEU A 195 38.89 -12.36 2.88
N ILE A 196 39.10 -13.23 3.88
CA ILE A 196 38.48 -14.57 3.93
C ILE A 196 36.97 -14.44 4.08
N ALA A 197 36.48 -13.57 4.98
CA ALA A 197 35.04 -13.36 5.20
C ALA A 197 34.39 -12.77 3.94
N VAL A 198 35.03 -11.84 3.26
CA VAL A 198 34.54 -11.22 2.01
C VAL A 198 34.46 -12.24 0.87
N VAL A 199 35.40 -13.16 0.74
CA VAL A 199 35.39 -14.23 -0.28
C VAL A 199 34.20 -15.19 -0.09
N LEU A 200 33.74 -15.39 1.14
CA LEU A 200 32.56 -16.23 1.42
C LEU A 200 31.21 -15.53 1.09
N MET A 201 31.18 -14.20 1.05
CA MET A 201 29.95 -13.44 0.75
C MET A 201 29.33 -13.72 -0.63
N PRO A 202 30.07 -13.75 -1.74
CA PRO A 202 29.52 -14.12 -3.04
C PRO A 202 28.85 -15.49 -3.07
N ILE A 203 29.39 -16.45 -2.32
CA ILE A 203 28.84 -17.81 -2.21
C ILE A 203 27.44 -17.74 -1.57
N LEU A 204 27.29 -17.00 -0.50
CA LEU A 204 26.00 -16.78 0.16
C LEU A 204 24.99 -16.09 -0.76
N VAL A 205 25.43 -15.04 -1.46
CA VAL A 205 24.60 -14.33 -2.44
C VAL A 205 24.12 -15.25 -3.55
N PHE A 206 25.03 -16.10 -4.08
CA PHE A 206 24.70 -17.07 -5.11
C PHE A 206 23.66 -18.10 -4.64
N VAL A 207 23.90 -18.71 -3.48
CA VAL A 207 22.98 -19.69 -2.87
C VAL A 207 21.60 -19.03 -2.65
N GLN A 208 21.57 -17.83 -2.10
CA GLN A 208 20.31 -17.11 -1.83
C GLN A 208 19.55 -16.77 -3.11
N ARG A 209 20.22 -16.33 -4.18
CA ARG A 209 19.59 -16.06 -5.48
C ARG A 209 18.94 -17.34 -6.04
N ARG A 210 19.68 -18.46 -6.01
CA ARG A 210 19.19 -19.74 -6.53
C ARG A 210 17.94 -20.22 -5.76
N VAL A 211 18.00 -20.18 -4.45
CA VAL A 211 16.86 -20.59 -3.61
C VAL A 211 15.71 -19.60 -3.70
N GLY A 212 16.00 -18.30 -3.79
CA GLY A 212 14.98 -17.27 -3.98
C GLY A 212 14.12 -17.51 -5.23
N GLN A 213 14.71 -17.92 -6.34
CA GLN A 213 14.00 -18.28 -7.57
C GLN A 213 13.09 -19.51 -7.38
N VAL A 214 13.58 -20.54 -6.68
CA VAL A 214 12.78 -21.75 -6.37
C VAL A 214 11.59 -21.39 -5.49
N ARG A 215 11.82 -20.60 -4.44
CA ARG A 215 10.75 -20.14 -3.52
C ARG A 215 9.72 -19.26 -4.22
N ALA A 216 10.13 -18.37 -5.12
CA ALA A 216 9.22 -17.53 -5.89
C ALA A 216 8.29 -18.38 -6.77
N ARG A 217 8.84 -19.44 -7.42
CA ARG A 217 8.05 -20.39 -8.22
C ARG A 217 7.05 -21.16 -7.34
N MET A 218 7.50 -21.68 -6.19
CA MET A 218 6.61 -22.38 -5.26
C MET A 218 5.53 -21.47 -4.68
N ALA A 219 5.85 -20.20 -4.41
CA ALA A 219 4.85 -19.23 -3.97
C ALA A 219 3.78 -18.98 -5.02
N GLY A 220 4.16 -18.95 -6.32
CA GLY A 220 3.21 -18.87 -7.43
C GLY A 220 2.25 -20.07 -7.46
N GLN A 221 2.79 -21.28 -7.39
CA GLN A 221 1.98 -22.52 -7.39
C GLN A 221 1.03 -22.59 -6.18
N THR A 222 1.52 -22.24 -5.00
CA THR A 222 0.68 -22.19 -3.78
C THR A 222 -0.45 -21.17 -3.90
N GLN A 223 -0.18 -20.03 -4.54
CA GLN A 223 -1.19 -19.00 -4.76
C GLN A 223 -2.23 -19.43 -5.81
N GLU A 224 -1.80 -20.13 -6.86
CA GLU A 224 -2.69 -20.68 -7.89
C GLU A 224 -3.66 -21.71 -7.29
N SER A 225 -3.16 -22.67 -6.51
CA SER A 225 -3.99 -23.64 -5.79
C SER A 225 -4.94 -22.97 -4.79
N LEU A 226 -4.51 -21.94 -4.07
CA LEU A 226 -5.40 -21.18 -3.18
C LEU A 226 -6.51 -20.46 -3.95
N SER A 227 -6.20 -19.93 -5.14
CA SER A 227 -7.20 -19.29 -6.00
C SER A 227 -8.23 -20.32 -6.51
N GLU A 228 -7.77 -21.52 -6.85
CA GLU A 228 -8.67 -22.62 -7.26
C GLU A 228 -9.59 -23.06 -6.12
N LEU A 229 -9.06 -23.23 -4.89
CA LEU A 229 -9.88 -23.50 -3.70
C LEU A 229 -10.93 -22.42 -3.47
N SER A 230 -10.55 -21.15 -3.64
CA SER A 230 -11.47 -20.03 -3.49
C SER A 230 -12.55 -20.04 -4.58
N ALA A 231 -12.19 -20.39 -5.81
CA ALA A 231 -13.14 -20.51 -6.92
C ALA A 231 -14.15 -21.64 -6.68
N ILE A 232 -13.68 -22.83 -6.27
CA ILE A 232 -14.53 -23.96 -5.92
C ILE A 232 -15.49 -23.58 -4.78
N ALA A 233 -14.99 -22.94 -3.73
CA ALA A 233 -15.82 -22.52 -2.61
C ALA A 233 -16.86 -21.46 -3.03
N GLN A 234 -16.49 -20.49 -3.85
CA GLN A 234 -17.39 -19.46 -4.34
C GLN A 234 -18.47 -20.02 -5.29
N GLU A 235 -18.09 -20.97 -6.16
CA GLU A 235 -19.02 -21.66 -7.05
C GLU A 235 -20.05 -22.47 -6.26
N THR A 236 -19.56 -23.36 -5.38
CA THR A 236 -20.40 -24.34 -4.67
C THR A 236 -21.21 -23.73 -3.53
N LEU A 237 -20.68 -22.73 -2.82
CA LEU A 237 -21.37 -22.09 -1.69
C LEU A 237 -22.20 -20.86 -2.10
N SER A 238 -22.24 -20.50 -3.39
CA SER A 238 -23.19 -19.50 -3.87
C SER A 238 -24.62 -20.00 -3.72
N MET A 239 -25.60 -19.08 -3.64
CA MET A 239 -27.01 -19.45 -3.52
C MET A 239 -27.46 -20.40 -4.63
N SER A 240 -27.04 -20.15 -5.87
CA SER A 240 -27.33 -21.02 -7.02
C SER A 240 -26.59 -22.34 -6.95
N GLY A 241 -25.30 -22.34 -6.59
CA GLY A 241 -24.48 -23.54 -6.47
C GLY A 241 -24.99 -24.48 -5.39
N ILE A 242 -25.30 -23.98 -4.20
CA ILE A 242 -25.81 -24.81 -3.10
C ILE A 242 -27.21 -25.37 -3.41
N MET A 243 -28.05 -24.57 -4.07
CA MET A 243 -29.37 -25.01 -4.53
C MET A 243 -29.22 -26.17 -5.52
N LEU A 244 -28.34 -26.04 -6.54
CA LEU A 244 -28.07 -27.08 -7.54
C LEU A 244 -27.49 -28.33 -6.89
N SER A 245 -26.49 -28.18 -6.02
CA SER A 245 -25.83 -29.28 -5.28
C SER A 245 -26.86 -30.09 -4.47
N LYS A 246 -27.78 -29.41 -3.77
CA LYS A 246 -28.84 -30.06 -2.99
C LYS A 246 -29.91 -30.72 -3.89
N SER A 247 -30.33 -30.05 -4.97
CA SER A 247 -31.37 -30.56 -5.87
C SER A 247 -30.95 -31.84 -6.60
N PHE A 248 -29.66 -31.99 -6.85
CA PHE A 248 -29.11 -33.18 -7.53
C PHE A 248 -28.36 -34.14 -6.59
N ASN A 249 -28.43 -33.95 -5.28
CA ASN A 249 -27.74 -34.78 -4.27
C ASN A 249 -26.23 -34.93 -4.51
N ARG A 250 -25.55 -33.82 -4.95
CA ARG A 250 -24.13 -33.80 -5.34
C ARG A 250 -23.18 -33.29 -4.27
N GLN A 251 -23.66 -33.01 -3.03
CA GLN A 251 -22.87 -32.43 -1.94
C GLN A 251 -21.58 -33.22 -1.65
N ARG A 252 -21.67 -34.57 -1.72
CA ARG A 252 -20.47 -35.42 -1.50
C ARG A 252 -19.45 -35.27 -2.62
N GLY A 253 -19.90 -35.13 -3.87
CA GLY A 253 -19.01 -34.91 -5.03
C GLY A 253 -18.27 -33.55 -4.91
N GLU A 254 -19.01 -32.50 -4.59
CA GLU A 254 -18.41 -31.17 -4.39
C GLU A 254 -17.43 -31.15 -3.20
N SER A 255 -17.77 -31.83 -2.08
CA SER A 255 -16.87 -31.99 -0.94
C SER A 255 -15.59 -32.75 -1.33
N GLN A 256 -15.70 -33.81 -2.15
CA GLN A 256 -14.52 -34.56 -2.62
C GLN A 256 -13.64 -33.70 -3.54
N ARG A 257 -14.23 -32.91 -4.44
CA ARG A 257 -13.49 -31.96 -5.31
C ARG A 257 -12.70 -30.94 -4.46
N TYR A 258 -13.36 -30.36 -3.46
CA TYR A 258 -12.72 -29.43 -2.54
C TYR A 258 -11.60 -30.08 -1.72
N GLN A 259 -11.84 -31.31 -1.20
CA GLN A 259 -10.85 -32.07 -0.42
C GLN A 259 -9.62 -32.43 -1.27
N ALA A 260 -9.79 -32.80 -2.53
CA ALA A 260 -8.69 -33.13 -3.42
C ALA A 260 -7.77 -31.91 -3.64
N GLU A 261 -8.35 -30.72 -3.94
CA GLU A 261 -7.57 -29.52 -4.12
C GLU A 261 -6.98 -29.01 -2.80
N ASN A 262 -7.69 -29.16 -1.67
CA ASN A 262 -7.14 -28.83 -0.37
C ASN A 262 -5.93 -29.72 -0.02
N GLY A 263 -5.96 -31.01 -0.38
CA GLY A 263 -4.82 -31.91 -0.26
C GLY A 263 -3.60 -31.46 -1.06
N ASN A 264 -3.82 -31.01 -2.30
CA ASN A 264 -2.79 -30.41 -3.15
C ASN A 264 -2.22 -29.14 -2.51
N GLN A 265 -3.08 -28.25 -2.01
CA GLN A 265 -2.69 -27.02 -1.33
C GLN A 265 -1.83 -27.30 -0.08
N VAL A 266 -2.22 -28.26 0.75
CA VAL A 266 -1.44 -28.69 1.94
C VAL A 266 -0.06 -29.18 1.51
N MET A 267 0.03 -30.06 0.50
CA MET A 267 1.30 -30.55 -0.03
C MET A 267 2.21 -29.41 -0.53
N LEU A 268 1.66 -28.45 -1.28
CA LEU A 268 2.39 -27.29 -1.78
C LEU A 268 2.87 -26.38 -0.65
N GLN A 269 2.04 -26.17 0.38
CA GLN A 269 2.44 -25.38 1.56
C GLN A 269 3.58 -26.07 2.36
N VAL A 270 3.51 -27.38 2.55
CA VAL A 270 4.59 -28.15 3.20
C VAL A 270 5.88 -28.07 2.37
N LYS A 271 5.83 -28.29 1.06
CA LYS A 271 7.00 -28.14 0.18
C LYS A 271 7.61 -26.73 0.26
N ARG A 272 6.76 -25.69 0.27
CA ARG A 272 7.19 -24.30 0.41
C ARG A 272 7.86 -24.05 1.76
N ALA A 273 7.28 -24.55 2.85
CA ALA A 273 7.86 -24.43 4.20
C ALA A 273 9.18 -25.17 4.30
N MET A 274 9.27 -26.41 3.82
CA MET A 274 10.50 -27.22 3.83
C MET A 274 11.61 -26.60 2.96
N SER A 275 11.28 -26.07 1.80
CA SER A 275 12.25 -25.33 0.97
C SER A 275 12.80 -24.09 1.70
N GLY A 276 11.95 -23.38 2.45
CA GLY A 276 12.37 -22.28 3.29
C GLY A 276 13.32 -22.73 4.40
N GLN A 277 12.91 -23.73 5.13
CA GLN A 277 13.69 -24.25 6.26
C GLN A 277 15.01 -24.87 5.82
N GLY A 278 15.02 -25.62 4.71
CA GLY A 278 16.26 -26.16 4.13
C GLY A 278 17.25 -25.06 3.75
N PHE A 279 16.76 -23.93 3.18
CA PHE A 279 17.63 -22.80 2.90
C PHE A 279 18.24 -22.20 4.18
N PHE A 280 17.40 -21.94 5.21
CA PHE A 280 17.92 -21.42 6.47
C PHE A 280 18.93 -22.36 7.11
N ALA A 281 18.72 -23.68 7.04
CA ALA A 281 19.67 -24.65 7.54
C ALA A 281 21.03 -24.56 6.81
N VAL A 282 21.04 -24.48 5.49
CA VAL A 282 22.27 -24.32 4.70
C VAL A 282 23.00 -23.02 5.05
N VAL A 283 22.27 -21.90 5.10
CA VAL A 283 22.85 -20.60 5.49
C VAL A 283 23.41 -20.65 6.91
N GLN A 284 22.69 -21.27 7.83
CA GLN A 284 23.13 -21.43 9.22
C GLN A 284 24.43 -22.27 9.31
N VAL A 285 24.51 -23.38 8.57
CA VAL A 285 25.73 -24.21 8.51
C VAL A 285 26.90 -23.41 7.97
N ILE A 286 26.72 -22.69 6.85
CA ILE A 286 27.77 -21.84 6.28
C ILE A 286 28.21 -20.80 7.31
N MET A 287 27.27 -20.10 7.95
CA MET A 287 27.56 -19.07 8.93
C MET A 287 28.26 -19.61 10.18
N ALA A 288 27.84 -20.78 10.68
CA ALA A 288 28.49 -21.44 11.80
C ALA A 288 29.90 -21.95 11.44
N SER A 289 30.15 -22.29 10.17
CA SER A 289 31.46 -22.74 9.70
C SER A 289 32.47 -21.60 9.54
N VAL A 290 32.03 -20.36 9.34
CA VAL A 290 32.94 -19.21 9.15
C VAL A 290 33.86 -18.98 10.35
N PRO A 291 33.39 -18.93 11.60
CA PRO A 291 34.27 -18.84 12.77
C PRO A 291 35.30 -19.99 12.83
N ALA A 292 34.87 -21.21 12.52
CA ALA A 292 35.79 -22.36 12.50
C ALA A 292 36.92 -22.20 11.45
N ILE A 293 36.58 -21.72 10.26
CA ILE A 293 37.56 -21.41 9.22
C ILE A 293 38.50 -20.29 9.69
N ILE A 294 37.97 -19.24 10.32
CA ILE A 294 38.73 -18.13 10.87
C ILE A 294 39.73 -18.65 11.93
N TYR A 295 39.28 -19.51 12.86
CA TYR A 295 40.15 -20.11 13.89
C TYR A 295 41.27 -20.94 13.26
N LEU A 296 40.93 -21.73 12.24
CA LEU A 296 41.95 -22.55 11.53
C LEU A 296 43.00 -21.66 10.85
N VAL A 297 42.54 -20.63 10.11
CA VAL A 297 43.47 -19.71 9.40
C VAL A 297 44.28 -18.88 10.39
N ALA A 298 43.67 -18.36 11.45
CA ALA A 298 44.36 -17.63 12.51
C ALA A 298 45.45 -18.53 13.13
N GLY A 299 45.12 -19.79 13.40
CA GLY A 299 46.09 -20.78 13.92
C GLY A 299 47.29 -21.00 12.96
N TYR A 300 47.03 -21.14 11.67
CA TYR A 300 48.09 -21.26 10.66
C TYR A 300 48.95 -19.98 10.56
N LEU A 301 48.35 -18.80 10.62
CA LEU A 301 49.09 -17.52 10.56
C LEU A 301 49.97 -17.33 11.80
N VAL A 302 49.52 -17.72 12.99
CA VAL A 302 50.30 -17.66 14.22
C VAL A 302 51.40 -18.71 14.22
N ALA A 303 51.12 -19.95 13.79
CA ALA A 303 52.11 -21.04 13.74
C ALA A 303 53.20 -20.80 12.70
N GLY A 304 52.89 -20.10 11.61
CA GLY A 304 53.83 -19.79 10.53
C GLY A 304 54.93 -18.78 10.88
N GLY A 305 54.93 -18.20 12.08
CA GLY A 305 56.01 -17.38 12.62
C GLY A 305 56.26 -16.03 11.90
N ASN A 306 55.33 -15.59 11.02
CA ASN A 306 55.51 -14.41 10.17
C ASN A 306 55.30 -13.07 10.91
N GLY A 307 55.50 -13.01 12.23
CA GLY A 307 55.36 -11.77 13.01
C GLY A 307 53.91 -11.24 13.14
N VAL A 308 52.94 -12.08 12.87
CA VAL A 308 51.51 -11.71 12.95
C VAL A 308 50.98 -11.91 14.37
N ALA A 309 50.82 -10.84 15.10
CA ALA A 309 50.23 -10.88 16.44
C ALA A 309 48.69 -10.95 16.36
N ILE A 310 48.14 -12.12 16.02
CA ILE A 310 46.70 -12.37 16.16
C ILE A 310 46.44 -12.80 17.59
N THR A 311 45.78 -11.98 18.37
CA THR A 311 45.43 -12.23 19.76
C THR A 311 44.08 -12.97 19.90
N ALA A 312 43.82 -13.53 21.07
CA ALA A 312 42.51 -14.11 21.37
C ALA A 312 41.39 -13.05 21.27
N GLY A 313 41.68 -11.83 21.72
CA GLY A 313 40.73 -10.71 21.59
C GLY A 313 40.41 -10.33 20.14
N THR A 314 41.45 -10.31 19.27
CA THR A 314 41.28 -10.11 17.83
C THR A 314 40.27 -11.12 17.22
N ILE A 315 40.43 -12.40 17.54
CA ILE A 315 39.57 -13.47 16.99
C ILE A 315 38.13 -13.34 17.50
N VAL A 316 37.95 -13.09 18.81
CA VAL A 316 36.63 -12.94 19.42
C VAL A 316 35.90 -11.69 18.90
N ALA A 317 36.63 -10.56 18.81
CA ALA A 317 36.06 -9.33 18.26
C ALA A 317 35.67 -9.51 16.79
N PHE A 318 36.53 -10.10 15.96
CA PHE A 318 36.29 -10.35 14.57
C PHE A 318 35.04 -11.22 14.32
N THR A 319 34.95 -12.36 15.02
CA THR A 319 33.81 -13.28 14.91
C THR A 319 32.51 -12.63 15.39
N THR A 320 32.59 -11.76 16.40
CA THR A 320 31.44 -10.99 16.90
C THR A 320 30.91 -9.99 15.86
N VAL A 321 31.81 -9.24 15.19
CA VAL A 321 31.40 -8.31 14.10
C VAL A 321 30.86 -9.10 12.92
N GLN A 322 31.53 -10.18 12.53
CA GLN A 322 31.13 -11.02 11.41
C GLN A 322 29.73 -11.63 11.61
N ALA A 323 29.42 -12.12 12.81
CA ALA A 323 28.09 -12.67 13.12
C ALA A 323 26.95 -11.62 12.94
N ARG A 324 27.25 -10.34 13.15
CA ARG A 324 26.28 -9.24 12.96
C ARG A 324 26.03 -8.87 11.51
N LEU A 325 26.88 -9.25 10.56
CA LEU A 325 26.72 -8.93 9.13
C LEU A 325 25.57 -9.66 8.46
N LEU A 326 25.19 -10.85 8.94
CA LEU A 326 24.21 -11.71 8.27
C LEU A 326 22.84 -11.02 8.13
N GLN A 327 22.31 -10.48 9.22
CA GLN A 327 20.96 -9.85 9.23
C GLN A 327 20.87 -8.64 8.29
N PRO A 328 21.79 -7.65 8.31
CA PRO A 328 21.79 -6.55 7.36
C PRO A 328 21.92 -6.98 5.90
N LEU A 329 22.76 -7.96 5.61
CA LEU A 329 22.92 -8.49 4.24
C LEU A 329 21.63 -9.12 3.73
N MET A 330 20.98 -9.95 4.55
CA MET A 330 19.68 -10.53 4.21
C MET A 330 18.58 -9.44 4.04
N GLY A 331 18.65 -8.39 4.86
CA GLY A 331 17.77 -7.22 4.74
C GLY A 331 17.94 -6.52 3.39
N LEU A 332 19.18 -6.23 2.97
CA LEU A 332 19.46 -5.59 1.68
C LEU A 332 18.97 -6.42 0.49
N MET A 333 19.02 -7.74 0.58
CA MET A 333 18.54 -8.61 -0.50
C MET A 333 17.00 -8.60 -0.63
N ARG A 334 16.24 -8.32 0.43
CA ARG A 334 14.77 -8.15 0.38
C ARG A 334 14.37 -6.82 -0.25
N VAL A 335 15.20 -5.81 -0.15
CA VAL A 335 14.90 -4.44 -0.62
C VAL A 335 14.44 -4.40 -2.07
N ALA A 336 15.02 -5.18 -2.96
CA ALA A 336 14.62 -5.22 -4.37
C ALA A 336 13.15 -5.66 -4.56
N LEU A 337 12.70 -6.65 -3.78
CA LEU A 337 11.32 -7.11 -3.80
C LEU A 337 10.38 -6.08 -3.15
N ASP A 338 10.82 -5.48 -2.04
CA ASP A 338 10.03 -4.46 -1.33
C ASP A 338 9.87 -3.20 -2.19
N LEU A 339 10.89 -2.79 -2.95
CA LEU A 339 10.81 -1.68 -3.90
C LEU A 339 9.86 -1.97 -5.06
N GLN A 340 9.88 -3.18 -5.60
CA GLN A 340 8.99 -3.58 -6.69
C GLN A 340 7.51 -3.59 -6.25
N THR A 341 7.21 -4.17 -5.09
CA THR A 341 5.85 -4.15 -4.51
C THR A 341 5.39 -2.74 -4.16
N SER A 342 6.28 -1.94 -3.63
CA SER A 342 6.03 -0.55 -3.28
C SER A 342 5.71 0.31 -4.50
N SER A 343 6.49 0.15 -5.57
CA SER A 343 6.26 0.91 -6.81
C SER A 343 4.87 0.64 -7.41
N ALA A 344 4.40 -0.62 -7.35
CA ALA A 344 3.06 -0.98 -7.82
C ALA A 344 1.95 -0.33 -6.96
N VAL A 345 2.13 -0.26 -5.64
CA VAL A 345 1.18 0.42 -4.74
C VAL A 345 1.09 1.91 -5.07
N PHE A 346 2.23 2.59 -5.20
CA PHE A 346 2.26 4.01 -5.55
C PHE A 346 1.69 4.28 -6.94
N ALA A 347 1.99 3.43 -7.93
CA ALA A 347 1.43 3.58 -9.27
C ALA A 347 -0.10 3.58 -9.25
N ARG A 348 -0.72 2.65 -8.50
CA ARG A 348 -2.18 2.58 -8.36
C ARG A 348 -2.78 3.79 -7.63
N ILE A 349 -2.09 4.35 -6.65
CA ILE A 349 -2.55 5.56 -5.96
C ILE A 349 -2.49 6.76 -6.89
N PHE A 350 -1.38 6.92 -7.62
CA PHE A 350 -1.23 8.02 -8.56
C PHE A 350 -2.14 7.90 -9.77
N GLU A 351 -2.49 6.68 -10.22
CA GLU A 351 -3.51 6.45 -11.24
C GLU A 351 -4.83 7.15 -10.86
N TYR A 352 -5.26 7.02 -9.61
CA TYR A 352 -6.47 7.70 -9.13
C TYR A 352 -6.29 9.20 -8.95
N LEU A 353 -5.13 9.65 -8.45
CA LEU A 353 -4.85 11.07 -8.27
C LEU A 353 -4.64 11.84 -9.59
N ASP A 354 -4.41 11.13 -10.68
CA ASP A 354 -4.22 11.69 -12.03
C ASP A 354 -5.53 11.68 -12.85
N LEU A 355 -6.60 11.08 -12.33
CA LEU A 355 -7.92 11.17 -12.97
C LEU A 355 -8.35 12.64 -12.97
N THR A 356 -8.85 13.09 -14.10
CA THR A 356 -9.47 14.41 -14.20
C THR A 356 -10.98 14.25 -14.10
N PRO A 357 -11.66 15.04 -13.26
CA PRO A 357 -13.11 15.06 -13.25
C PRO A 357 -13.65 15.39 -14.66
N ALA A 358 -14.62 14.61 -15.11
CA ALA A 358 -15.23 14.86 -16.42
C ALA A 358 -16.08 16.14 -16.41
N ILE A 359 -16.59 16.52 -15.25
CA ILE A 359 -17.39 17.72 -15.03
C ILE A 359 -16.61 18.63 -14.07
N SER A 360 -16.28 19.83 -14.52
CA SER A 360 -15.63 20.88 -13.75
C SER A 360 -16.16 22.24 -14.17
N ASP A 361 -16.14 23.20 -13.27
CA ASP A 361 -16.56 24.55 -13.60
C ASP A 361 -15.57 25.19 -14.58
N ALA A 362 -16.12 25.90 -15.57
CA ALA A 362 -15.31 26.71 -16.48
C ALA A 362 -14.61 27.84 -15.68
N PRO A 363 -13.41 28.28 -16.08
CA PRO A 363 -12.71 29.37 -15.38
C PRO A 363 -13.49 30.68 -15.31
N ASP A 364 -14.43 30.89 -16.23
CA ASP A 364 -15.29 32.04 -16.38
C ASP A 364 -16.77 31.73 -16.03
N ALA A 365 -17.03 30.61 -15.35
CA ALA A 365 -18.37 30.24 -14.92
C ALA A 365 -18.96 31.30 -13.99
N ILE A 366 -20.23 31.64 -14.24
CA ILE A 366 -20.99 32.63 -13.48
C ILE A 366 -21.94 31.97 -12.49
N SER A 367 -22.39 32.72 -11.48
CA SER A 367 -23.45 32.25 -10.59
C SER A 367 -24.82 32.32 -11.27
N VAL A 368 -25.75 31.44 -10.89
CA VAL A 368 -27.16 31.48 -11.30
C VAL A 368 -27.80 32.86 -11.09
N ALA A 369 -27.38 33.59 -10.05
CA ALA A 369 -27.87 34.97 -9.78
C ALA A 369 -27.47 35.99 -10.89
N GLN A 370 -26.47 35.67 -11.71
CA GLN A 370 -25.97 36.50 -12.83
C GLN A 370 -26.54 36.02 -14.18
N ALA A 371 -27.27 34.92 -14.19
CA ALA A 371 -27.87 34.38 -15.41
C ALA A 371 -28.94 35.31 -15.98
N PRO A 372 -29.08 35.39 -17.33
CA PRO A 372 -29.92 36.42 -18.00
C PRO A 372 -31.39 36.11 -17.99
N GLY A 373 -31.81 34.90 -17.64
CA GLY A 373 -33.20 34.45 -17.68
C GLY A 373 -33.93 34.43 -16.34
N PRO A 374 -35.18 34.09 -16.31
CA PRO A 374 -35.95 33.95 -15.06
C PRO A 374 -35.36 32.84 -14.18
N VAL A 375 -35.16 33.13 -12.90
CA VAL A 375 -34.60 32.14 -11.94
C VAL A 375 -35.54 30.93 -11.85
N GLY A 376 -34.97 29.73 -12.06
CA GLY A 376 -35.70 28.45 -12.02
C GLY A 376 -36.30 28.01 -13.36
N GLN A 377 -36.11 28.77 -14.45
CA GLN A 377 -36.42 28.28 -15.78
C GLN A 377 -35.45 27.18 -16.20
N VAL A 378 -35.96 26.04 -16.70
CA VAL A 378 -35.23 24.93 -17.23
C VAL A 378 -35.52 24.74 -18.70
N GLU A 379 -34.51 24.77 -19.56
CA GLU A 379 -34.68 24.60 -20.99
C GLU A 379 -33.73 23.53 -21.54
N PHE A 380 -34.29 22.58 -22.27
CA PHE A 380 -33.53 21.57 -23.06
C PHE A 380 -33.70 21.92 -24.54
N ARG A 381 -32.55 22.02 -25.27
CA ARG A 381 -32.52 22.30 -26.70
C ARG A 381 -31.79 21.17 -27.40
N ASP A 382 -32.53 20.34 -28.13
CA ASP A 382 -32.04 19.25 -28.95
C ASP A 382 -31.03 18.34 -28.16
N VAL A 383 -31.38 18.02 -26.90
CA VAL A 383 -30.48 17.34 -25.99
C VAL A 383 -30.33 15.87 -26.35
N GLU A 384 -29.11 15.46 -26.59
CA GLU A 384 -28.69 14.07 -26.69
C GLU A 384 -27.86 13.68 -25.46
N PHE A 385 -28.08 12.44 -24.99
CA PHE A 385 -27.29 11.92 -23.88
C PHE A 385 -27.05 10.42 -24.00
N ARG A 386 -25.82 10.03 -23.69
CA ARG A 386 -25.37 8.65 -23.56
C ARG A 386 -24.62 8.50 -22.24
N TYR A 387 -24.93 7.46 -21.48
CA TYR A 387 -24.16 7.15 -20.26
C TYR A 387 -22.73 6.73 -20.61
N PRO A 388 -21.73 7.14 -19.79
CA PRO A 388 -20.31 6.86 -20.07
C PRO A 388 -19.94 5.37 -20.08
N ASP A 389 -20.75 4.51 -19.46
CA ASP A 389 -20.58 3.05 -19.39
C ASP A 389 -21.30 2.30 -20.51
N ALA A 390 -22.08 3.01 -21.36
CA ALA A 390 -22.75 2.42 -22.47
C ALA A 390 -21.76 2.00 -23.57
N ALA A 391 -22.04 0.88 -24.24
CA ALA A 391 -21.25 0.44 -25.40
C ALA A 391 -21.19 1.54 -26.48
N ALA A 392 -20.07 1.62 -27.20
CA ALA A 392 -19.86 2.68 -28.20
C ALA A 392 -20.94 2.71 -29.30
N ASP A 393 -21.51 1.56 -29.63
CA ASP A 393 -22.60 1.34 -30.59
C ASP A 393 -24.01 1.42 -29.98
N ALA A 394 -24.09 1.57 -28.64
CA ALA A 394 -25.38 1.68 -27.97
C ALA A 394 -26.12 2.94 -28.41
N ARG A 395 -27.44 2.83 -28.50
CA ARG A 395 -28.29 3.98 -28.84
C ARG A 395 -28.26 5.01 -27.70
N PRO A 396 -28.21 6.34 -27.98
CA PRO A 396 -28.32 7.36 -26.95
C PRO A 396 -29.57 7.17 -26.09
N THR A 397 -29.45 7.42 -24.78
CA THR A 397 -30.57 7.33 -23.84
C THR A 397 -31.58 8.45 -24.08
N LEU A 398 -31.09 9.66 -24.39
CA LEU A 398 -31.92 10.79 -24.83
C LEU A 398 -31.53 11.15 -26.27
N ARG A 399 -32.50 11.52 -27.07
CA ARG A 399 -32.32 11.84 -28.50
C ARG A 399 -33.18 13.04 -28.88
N GLY A 400 -32.55 14.20 -29.08
CA GLY A 400 -33.21 15.40 -29.57
C GLY A 400 -34.30 15.90 -28.62
N ILE A 401 -34.11 15.81 -27.32
CA ILE A 401 -35.10 16.26 -26.34
C ILE A 401 -35.14 17.79 -26.29
N THR A 402 -36.31 18.35 -26.55
CA THR A 402 -36.53 19.81 -26.52
C THR A 402 -37.79 20.09 -25.73
N PHE A 403 -37.67 20.90 -24.66
CA PHE A 403 -38.78 21.42 -23.87
C PHE A 403 -38.30 22.60 -23.04
N THR A 404 -39.26 23.40 -22.56
CA THR A 404 -39.05 24.47 -21.58
C THR A 404 -40.00 24.30 -20.42
N ALA A 405 -39.48 24.38 -19.20
CA ALA A 405 -40.23 24.46 -17.95
C ALA A 405 -40.07 25.88 -17.39
N GLU A 406 -41.15 26.66 -17.38
CA GLU A 406 -41.15 28.00 -16.82
C GLU A 406 -41.18 27.97 -15.29
N PRO A 407 -40.74 29.01 -14.60
CA PRO A 407 -40.86 29.11 -13.14
C PRO A 407 -42.30 28.91 -12.67
N GLY A 408 -42.50 28.06 -11.67
CA GLY A 408 -43.80 27.73 -11.14
C GLY A 408 -44.59 26.67 -11.92
N GLN A 409 -44.09 26.19 -13.05
CA GLN A 409 -44.72 25.08 -13.77
C GLN A 409 -44.40 23.70 -13.16
N HIS A 410 -45.42 22.83 -13.25
CA HIS A 410 -45.25 21.39 -12.97
C HIS A 410 -45.14 20.65 -14.32
N VAL A 411 -43.99 20.06 -14.57
CA VAL A 411 -43.75 19.27 -15.79
C VAL A 411 -43.60 17.80 -15.41
N ALA A 412 -44.39 16.92 -16.05
CA ALA A 412 -44.35 15.48 -15.80
C ALA A 412 -43.76 14.76 -17.02
N PHE A 413 -42.74 13.93 -16.79
CA PHE A 413 -42.21 13.01 -17.78
C PHE A 413 -42.85 11.63 -17.62
N VAL A 414 -43.59 11.19 -18.63
CA VAL A 414 -44.27 9.90 -18.64
C VAL A 414 -43.71 8.99 -19.73
N GLY A 415 -43.67 7.69 -19.47
CA GLY A 415 -43.16 6.72 -20.40
C GLY A 415 -42.75 5.41 -19.72
N PRO A 416 -42.42 4.35 -20.50
CA PRO A 416 -42.01 3.06 -19.97
C PRO A 416 -40.71 3.16 -19.17
N SER A 417 -40.36 2.08 -18.44
CA SER A 417 -39.00 1.98 -17.80
C SER A 417 -37.92 2.07 -18.86
N GLY A 418 -36.85 2.78 -18.58
CA GLY A 418 -35.74 3.01 -19.52
C GLY A 418 -35.97 4.14 -20.54
N ALA A 419 -37.10 4.86 -20.52
CA ALA A 419 -37.38 5.98 -21.43
C ALA A 419 -36.52 7.24 -21.18
N GLY A 420 -35.61 7.22 -20.23
CA GLY A 420 -34.72 8.38 -19.96
C GLY A 420 -35.28 9.40 -18.99
N LYS A 421 -36.40 9.16 -18.32
CA LYS A 421 -37.04 10.13 -17.38
C LYS A 421 -36.09 10.60 -16.28
N THR A 422 -35.42 9.68 -15.58
CA THR A 422 -34.44 9.98 -14.53
C THR A 422 -33.20 10.68 -15.09
N THR A 423 -32.82 10.36 -16.32
CA THR A 423 -31.68 10.99 -16.99
C THR A 423 -31.90 12.49 -17.19
N VAL A 424 -33.11 12.92 -17.59
CA VAL A 424 -33.46 14.34 -17.69
C VAL A 424 -33.25 15.04 -16.35
N LEU A 425 -33.71 14.40 -15.24
CA LEU A 425 -33.54 14.96 -13.91
C LEU A 425 -32.06 15.10 -13.48
N TYR A 426 -31.20 14.19 -13.90
CA TYR A 426 -29.75 14.27 -13.58
C TYR A 426 -28.99 15.28 -14.43
N LEU A 427 -29.47 15.62 -15.62
CA LEU A 427 -28.86 16.63 -16.48
C LEU A 427 -29.15 18.05 -16.00
N THR A 428 -30.30 18.30 -15.37
CA THR A 428 -30.70 19.62 -14.87
C THR A 428 -29.72 20.18 -13.83
N PRO A 429 -29.37 19.44 -12.73
CA PRO A 429 -28.36 19.90 -11.77
C PRO A 429 -26.91 19.62 -12.20
N ARG A 430 -26.69 19.26 -13.45
CA ARG A 430 -25.36 18.97 -14.02
C ARG A 430 -24.63 17.82 -13.29
N LEU A 431 -25.36 16.81 -12.80
CA LEU A 431 -24.73 15.56 -12.28
C LEU A 431 -24.14 14.72 -13.43
N TYR A 432 -24.66 14.90 -14.62
CA TYR A 432 -24.11 14.47 -15.92
C TYR A 432 -24.19 15.63 -16.91
N GLU A 433 -23.37 15.60 -17.95
CA GLU A 433 -23.45 16.57 -19.05
C GLU A 433 -24.05 15.94 -20.29
N ALA A 434 -24.84 16.74 -21.03
CA ALA A 434 -25.37 16.34 -22.32
C ALA A 434 -24.25 16.04 -23.33
N THR A 435 -24.39 14.94 -24.08
CA THR A 435 -23.43 14.59 -25.16
C THR A 435 -23.67 15.36 -26.45
N GLY A 436 -24.87 15.97 -26.60
CA GLY A 436 -25.23 16.86 -27.69
C GLY A 436 -26.34 17.81 -27.24
N GLY A 437 -26.50 18.91 -27.96
CA GLY A 437 -27.42 19.96 -27.58
C GLY A 437 -27.01 20.78 -26.38
N SER A 438 -27.97 21.44 -25.73
CA SER A 438 -27.72 22.25 -24.54
C SER A 438 -28.83 22.14 -23.50
N VAL A 439 -28.43 22.09 -22.23
CA VAL A 439 -29.30 22.24 -21.07
C VAL A 439 -29.06 23.62 -20.48
N ARG A 440 -30.11 24.39 -20.28
CA ARG A 440 -30.01 25.73 -19.74
C ARG A 440 -30.79 25.84 -18.44
N PHE A 441 -30.22 26.56 -17.49
CA PHE A 441 -30.87 26.91 -16.23
C PHE A 441 -30.85 28.43 -16.07
N SER A 442 -32.03 29.01 -15.82
CA SER A 442 -32.21 30.46 -15.73
C SER A 442 -31.71 31.22 -16.97
N GLY A 443 -31.87 30.62 -18.18
CA GLY A 443 -31.47 31.20 -19.44
C GLY A 443 -29.99 31.02 -19.83
N GLU A 444 -29.14 30.50 -18.97
CA GLU A 444 -27.71 30.23 -19.24
C GLU A 444 -27.45 28.72 -19.37
N ASP A 445 -26.49 28.35 -20.22
CA ASP A 445 -26.05 26.95 -20.32
C ASP A 445 -25.45 26.48 -18.99
N VAL A 446 -25.86 25.31 -18.49
CA VAL A 446 -25.37 24.76 -17.22
C VAL A 446 -23.84 24.57 -17.18
N ARG A 447 -23.18 24.48 -18.33
CA ARG A 447 -21.72 24.38 -18.43
C ARG A 447 -21.00 25.70 -18.12
N ASN A 448 -21.69 26.83 -18.26
CA ASN A 448 -21.19 28.17 -17.96
C ASN A 448 -21.58 28.64 -16.56
N LEU A 449 -22.35 27.85 -15.82
CA LEU A 449 -22.72 28.13 -14.44
C LEU A 449 -21.81 27.39 -13.47
N THR A 450 -21.55 27.97 -12.31
CA THR A 450 -20.87 27.27 -11.21
C THR A 450 -21.78 26.18 -10.67
N HIS A 451 -21.23 24.98 -10.47
CA HIS A 451 -21.97 23.81 -9.99
C HIS A 451 -22.63 24.10 -8.63
N GLU A 452 -21.89 24.74 -7.72
CA GLU A 452 -22.39 25.16 -6.41
C GLU A 452 -23.65 26.01 -6.56
N SER A 453 -23.65 27.02 -7.43
CA SER A 453 -24.82 27.90 -7.59
C SER A 453 -26.03 27.21 -8.22
N ILE A 454 -25.84 26.17 -9.04
CA ILE A 454 -26.94 25.35 -9.55
C ILE A 454 -27.56 24.54 -8.42
N ILE A 455 -26.75 23.86 -7.61
CA ILE A 455 -27.21 23.00 -6.50
C ILE A 455 -27.94 23.82 -5.43
N ASP A 456 -27.55 25.06 -5.19
CA ASP A 456 -28.25 25.96 -4.26
C ASP A 456 -29.70 26.28 -4.69
N HIS A 457 -30.00 26.10 -5.99
CA HIS A 457 -31.30 26.40 -6.56
C HIS A 457 -32.11 25.16 -6.97
N VAL A 458 -31.51 23.95 -6.89
CA VAL A 458 -32.14 22.70 -7.35
C VAL A 458 -32.27 21.70 -6.22
N GLY A 459 -33.47 21.41 -5.77
CA GLY A 459 -33.76 20.30 -4.85
C GLY A 459 -34.04 19.01 -5.61
N ILE A 460 -33.44 17.90 -5.19
CA ILE A 460 -33.61 16.57 -5.81
C ILE A 460 -34.29 15.65 -4.81
N VAL A 461 -35.38 15.00 -5.23
CA VAL A 461 -35.96 13.88 -4.51
C VAL A 461 -35.63 12.60 -5.27
N SER A 462 -34.72 11.79 -4.71
CA SER A 462 -34.30 10.53 -5.33
C SER A 462 -35.32 9.41 -5.09
N GLN A 463 -35.34 8.42 -6.00
CA GLN A 463 -36.17 7.22 -5.85
C GLN A 463 -35.70 6.35 -4.68
N GLU A 464 -34.38 6.25 -4.45
CA GLU A 464 -33.78 5.55 -3.33
C GLU A 464 -33.37 6.57 -2.27
N THR A 465 -33.95 6.44 -1.06
CA THR A 465 -33.60 7.28 0.10
C THR A 465 -32.36 6.70 0.78
N TYR A 466 -31.32 7.51 0.93
CA TYR A 466 -30.14 7.16 1.70
C TYR A 466 -30.07 7.97 2.98
N LEU A 467 -29.86 7.31 4.11
CA LEU A 467 -29.63 7.96 5.40
C LEU A 467 -28.21 7.63 5.88
N PHE A 468 -27.50 8.65 6.27
CA PHE A 468 -26.21 8.47 6.93
C PHE A 468 -26.43 7.84 8.32
N HIS A 469 -25.43 7.11 8.80
CA HIS A 469 -25.42 6.57 10.16
C HIS A 469 -25.22 7.71 11.18
N ALA A 470 -26.27 8.49 11.36
CA ALA A 470 -26.33 9.69 12.17
C ALA A 470 -27.76 9.85 12.71
N SER A 471 -28.00 10.82 13.59
CA SER A 471 -29.38 11.12 14.06
C SER A 471 -30.26 11.62 12.92
N ILE A 472 -31.60 11.53 13.08
CA ILE A 472 -32.53 12.07 12.12
C ILE A 472 -32.29 13.57 11.92
N ALA A 473 -32.05 14.32 13.00
CA ALA A 473 -31.76 15.74 12.95
C ALA A 473 -30.51 16.07 12.13
N GLU A 474 -29.45 15.29 12.28
CA GLU A 474 -28.21 15.44 11.48
C GLU A 474 -28.44 15.11 10.01
N ASN A 475 -29.21 14.07 9.71
CA ASN A 475 -29.59 13.74 8.34
C ASN A 475 -30.43 14.87 7.69
N LEU A 476 -31.36 15.48 8.42
CA LEU A 476 -32.14 16.61 7.92
C LEU A 476 -31.30 17.88 7.72
N ARG A 477 -30.30 18.12 8.60
CA ARG A 477 -29.37 19.24 8.46
C ARG A 477 -28.29 19.04 7.40
N TYR A 478 -28.20 17.86 6.78
CA TYR A 478 -27.17 17.59 5.78
C TYR A 478 -27.17 18.61 4.64
N ALA A 479 -28.35 19.04 4.19
CA ALA A 479 -28.51 20.04 3.12
C ALA A 479 -28.17 21.46 3.59
N LYS A 480 -28.36 21.78 4.87
CA LYS A 480 -28.09 23.10 5.44
C LYS A 480 -27.58 22.95 6.88
N PRO A 481 -26.27 22.79 7.10
CA PRO A 481 -25.70 22.56 8.43
C PRO A 481 -26.03 23.66 9.46
N GLU A 482 -26.18 24.89 9.01
CA GLU A 482 -26.50 26.08 9.81
C GLU A 482 -28.00 26.19 10.19
N ALA A 483 -28.84 25.26 9.72
CA ALA A 483 -30.31 25.34 9.98
C ALA A 483 -30.64 25.24 11.47
N SER A 484 -31.47 26.15 11.96
CA SER A 484 -31.97 26.10 13.33
C SER A 484 -32.91 24.92 13.56
N ASP A 485 -33.15 24.54 14.82
CA ASP A 485 -34.11 23.48 15.14
C ASP A 485 -35.52 23.82 14.65
N ALA A 486 -35.88 25.09 14.66
CA ALA A 486 -37.15 25.57 14.15
C ALA A 486 -37.30 25.37 12.64
N ASP A 487 -36.22 25.64 11.87
CA ASP A 487 -36.20 25.42 10.41
C ASP A 487 -36.30 23.93 10.08
N VAL A 488 -35.58 23.08 10.82
CA VAL A 488 -35.61 21.62 10.64
C VAL A 488 -37.01 21.06 10.91
N ILE A 489 -37.66 21.52 12.00
CA ILE A 489 -39.04 21.12 12.35
C ILE A 489 -40.04 21.63 11.30
N ALA A 490 -39.85 22.85 10.79
CA ALA A 490 -40.71 23.40 9.75
C ALA A 490 -40.60 22.62 8.43
N ALA A 491 -39.40 22.23 8.06
CA ALA A 491 -39.11 21.44 6.85
C ALA A 491 -39.63 19.99 6.95
N ALA A 492 -39.75 19.43 8.18
CA ALA A 492 -40.19 18.06 8.42
C ALA A 492 -41.74 17.93 8.52
N LYS A 493 -42.48 19.03 8.64
CA LYS A 493 -43.97 19.12 8.63
C LYS A 493 -44.50 19.24 7.23
#